data_12cce79bb5fd865fefdacb997c194ca9
#
_entry.id   12cce79bb5fd865fefdacb997c194ca9
#
_cell.length_a   1.000
_cell.length_b   1.000
_cell.length_c   1.000
_cell.angle_alpha   90.00
_cell.angle_beta   90.00
_cell.angle_gamma   90.00
#
_symmetry.space_group_name_H-M   'P 1'
#
loop_
_entity.id
_entity.type
_entity.pdbx_description
1 polymer ?
#
loop_
_entity_poly.entity_id
_entity_poly.type
_entity_poly.pdbx_seq_one_letter_code
_entity_poly.pdbx_strand_id
1 'polypeptide(L)'
;MPDPVKAETFPDLSDEVLFPPVSEAKLERLARMGERRSFAKGDVLFEQGVRDAPFFVIERGVVDLFDRHPGKEVWFARQDHSFIGDIAMFTGEPTLAACVAAEPTDVIAFDRTKLRHMAAKWPEFAEHVLRTMTARREWLEARGIGVLRLIAPRGSNRAFQVRDLLERNLLPVRWFDVDADAESAGLLKKLNIPRDETPVLVRNGDVLRNPSPSQVARELGLRADVDGQRFDLVVLGAGPAGLAAAVYGASEGLRTFVAEAWAPGGQAGTSMRIENYLGFPTGITGTELARKATLQAQRFDAVLSSFHSAVEIVDGPEGTVRVDLDDGQHVLGRTVLVATGARWRSLQAENVDRFTGAGVYSIASATDARRCAGQDVIVVGGGNSAGQAAVHLSREARSVRVVIRRDTLARTMSRYLLDRIERAPNIEVVPRTEVAAVHGNGTLDSVSLRAADNGRTERVDAAAVFVMIGADPCTEAVGSMLAVDDGGFVLCGPDARAYAGYHSWPANGRDPFLLETVRPGVFVAGDVRSAATKRVAGAVGDGALAVRFVHQLLDG
;
A
#
# COMPACT_ATOMS: atom_id res chain seq x y z
N MET A 1 2.62 -43.31 -11.27
CA MET A 1 2.72 -41.86 -11.00
C MET A 1 2.88 -41.20 -12.36
N PRO A 2 2.12 -40.18 -12.72
CA PRO A 2 2.39 -39.45 -13.96
C PRO A 2 3.77 -38.77 -13.81
N ASP A 3 4.54 -38.81 -14.89
CA ASP A 3 5.81 -38.09 -14.99
C ASP A 3 5.62 -36.62 -14.59
N PRO A 4 6.61 -36.01 -13.90
CA PRO A 4 6.54 -34.59 -13.57
C PRO A 4 6.34 -33.81 -14.86
N VAL A 5 5.28 -33.01 -14.92
CA VAL A 5 5.10 -32.05 -16.00
C VAL A 5 6.38 -31.19 -15.96
N LYS A 6 7.25 -31.38 -16.96
CA LYS A 6 8.45 -30.55 -17.13
C LYS A 6 8.00 -29.11 -17.04
N ALA A 7 8.51 -28.39 -16.04
CA ALA A 7 8.25 -26.99 -15.87
C ALA A 7 8.54 -26.29 -17.20
N GLU A 8 7.52 -25.70 -17.80
CA GLU A 8 7.74 -24.73 -18.88
C GLU A 8 8.58 -23.63 -18.24
N THR A 9 9.85 -23.59 -18.62
CA THR A 9 10.85 -22.66 -18.12
C THR A 9 10.40 -21.25 -18.47
N PHE A 10 10.15 -20.43 -17.44
CA PHE A 10 10.24 -18.99 -17.63
C PHE A 10 11.68 -18.66 -18.04
N PRO A 11 11.90 -17.86 -19.06
CA PRO A 11 13.22 -17.67 -19.66
C PRO A 11 14.28 -17.04 -18.73
N ASP A 12 13.90 -16.54 -17.53
CA ASP A 12 14.77 -15.76 -16.66
C ASP A 12 14.99 -16.29 -15.23
N LEU A 13 14.39 -17.43 -14.83
CA LEU A 13 14.57 -17.98 -13.48
C LEU A 13 15.11 -19.40 -13.56
N SER A 14 16.39 -19.57 -13.27
CA SER A 14 17.01 -20.89 -13.15
C SER A 14 16.52 -21.63 -11.90
N ASP A 15 16.46 -22.96 -11.94
CA ASP A 15 16.14 -23.81 -10.78
C ASP A 15 17.04 -23.50 -9.59
N GLU A 16 18.27 -23.06 -9.80
CA GLU A 16 19.19 -22.63 -8.75
C GLU A 16 18.76 -21.37 -8.00
N VAL A 17 17.95 -20.51 -8.61
CA VAL A 17 17.40 -19.33 -7.94
C VAL A 17 16.16 -19.70 -7.15
N LEU A 18 15.32 -20.58 -7.69
CA LEU A 18 14.07 -21.01 -7.05
C LEU A 18 14.33 -22.01 -5.92
N PHE A 19 15.32 -22.88 -6.11
CA PHE A 19 15.61 -24.01 -5.23
C PHE A 19 17.13 -24.14 -4.99
N PRO A 20 17.76 -23.13 -4.38
CA PRO A 20 19.20 -23.09 -4.20
C PRO A 20 19.64 -24.21 -3.24
N PRO A 21 20.66 -24.98 -3.59
CA PRO A 21 21.21 -25.99 -2.71
C PRO A 21 21.92 -25.36 -1.51
N VAL A 22 21.72 -25.92 -0.33
CA VAL A 22 22.44 -25.52 0.89
C VAL A 22 23.65 -26.44 1.06
N SER A 23 24.86 -25.89 0.98
CA SER A 23 26.09 -26.67 1.11
C SER A 23 26.27 -27.26 2.51
N GLU A 24 27.03 -28.36 2.64
CA GLU A 24 27.30 -29.02 3.92
C GLU A 24 27.84 -28.06 5.00
N ALA A 25 28.79 -27.19 4.63
CA ALA A 25 29.33 -26.20 5.54
C ALA A 25 28.27 -25.23 6.08
N LYS A 26 27.26 -24.87 5.23
CA LYS A 26 26.12 -24.07 5.66
C LYS A 26 25.18 -24.88 6.57
N LEU A 27 24.91 -26.15 6.24
CA LEU A 27 24.09 -27.05 7.05
C LEU A 27 24.65 -27.22 8.46
N GLU A 28 25.95 -27.47 8.63
CA GLU A 28 26.58 -27.54 9.95
C GLU A 28 26.40 -26.27 10.79
N ARG A 29 26.52 -25.10 10.15
CA ARG A 29 26.33 -23.83 10.83
C ARG A 29 24.86 -23.63 11.23
N LEU A 30 23.91 -23.97 10.36
CA LEU A 30 22.47 -23.89 10.62
C LEU A 30 22.04 -24.86 11.72
N ALA A 31 22.59 -26.08 11.76
CA ALA A 31 22.30 -27.09 12.77
C ALA A 31 22.63 -26.65 14.22
N ARG A 32 23.57 -25.69 14.38
CA ARG A 32 23.89 -25.10 15.70
C ARG A 32 22.89 -24.04 16.16
N MET A 33 22.05 -23.54 15.24
CA MET A 33 21.11 -22.44 15.52
C MET A 33 19.66 -22.88 15.48
N GLY A 34 19.36 -23.95 14.74
CA GLY A 34 18.02 -24.54 14.59
C GLY A 34 17.80 -25.79 15.46
N GLU A 35 16.68 -26.40 15.26
CA GLU A 35 16.26 -27.65 15.92
C GLU A 35 16.12 -28.77 14.89
N ARG A 36 16.81 -29.91 15.10
CA ARG A 36 16.66 -31.05 14.20
C ARG A 36 15.33 -31.76 14.44
N ARG A 37 14.64 -32.04 13.34
CA ARG A 37 13.41 -32.83 13.32
C ARG A 37 13.48 -33.84 12.21
N SER A 38 12.89 -35.03 12.45
CA SER A 38 12.81 -36.13 11.50
C SER A 38 11.35 -36.43 11.18
N PHE A 39 11.09 -36.69 9.92
CA PHE A 39 9.76 -36.99 9.38
C PHE A 39 9.84 -38.33 8.64
N ALA A 40 8.86 -39.22 8.89
CA ALA A 40 8.70 -40.42 8.11
C ALA A 40 8.12 -40.11 6.73
N LYS A 41 8.26 -41.03 5.78
CA LYS A 41 7.62 -40.93 4.49
C LYS A 41 6.10 -40.78 4.65
N GLY A 42 5.54 -39.73 4.04
CA GLY A 42 4.13 -39.36 4.09
C GLY A 42 3.75 -38.39 5.21
N ASP A 43 4.67 -38.10 6.14
CA ASP A 43 4.41 -37.09 7.17
C ASP A 43 4.30 -35.70 6.58
N VAL A 44 3.37 -34.93 7.12
CA VAL A 44 3.16 -33.53 6.70
C VAL A 44 4.07 -32.62 7.52
N LEU A 45 4.95 -31.86 6.85
CA LEU A 45 5.80 -30.88 7.49
C LEU A 45 5.02 -29.60 7.82
N PHE A 46 4.18 -29.15 6.90
CA PHE A 46 3.16 -28.12 7.11
C PHE A 46 2.04 -28.24 6.08
N GLU A 47 0.84 -27.84 6.50
CA GLU A 47 -0.34 -27.77 5.63
C GLU A 47 -0.41 -26.43 4.90
N GLN A 48 -1.17 -26.40 3.81
CA GLN A 48 -1.50 -25.15 3.11
C GLN A 48 -2.46 -24.28 3.96
N GLY A 49 -2.21 -23.00 4.01
CA GLY A 49 -3.04 -22.04 4.75
C GLY A 49 -2.70 -21.92 6.24
N VAL A 50 -1.66 -22.58 6.72
CA VAL A 50 -1.20 -22.49 8.12
C VAL A 50 -0.37 -21.22 8.31
N ARG A 51 -0.69 -20.43 9.35
CA ARG A 51 0.14 -19.32 9.83
C ARG A 51 1.25 -19.85 10.75
N ASP A 52 2.35 -19.14 10.79
CA ASP A 52 3.51 -19.44 11.66
C ASP A 52 4.11 -20.84 11.41
N ALA A 53 3.97 -21.37 10.19
CA ALA A 53 4.66 -22.60 9.80
C ALA A 53 6.19 -22.41 9.95
N PRO A 54 6.93 -23.39 10.53
CA PRO A 54 8.37 -23.29 10.68
C PRO A 54 9.09 -23.17 9.33
N PHE A 55 10.21 -22.45 9.33
CA PHE A 55 11.18 -22.52 8.24
C PHE A 55 12.03 -23.77 8.41
N PHE A 56 12.11 -24.57 7.37
CA PHE A 56 12.88 -25.81 7.39
C PHE A 56 14.03 -25.75 6.38
N VAL A 57 15.20 -26.22 6.77
CA VAL A 57 16.32 -26.52 5.88
C VAL A 57 16.45 -28.02 5.80
N ILE A 58 16.39 -28.60 4.60
CA ILE A 58 16.47 -30.05 4.37
C ILE A 58 17.92 -30.47 4.53
N GLU A 59 18.22 -31.28 5.56
CA GLU A 59 19.54 -31.85 5.83
C GLU A 59 19.73 -33.13 5.04
N ARG A 60 18.68 -33.98 4.99
CA ARG A 60 18.64 -35.24 4.26
C ARG A 60 17.21 -35.61 3.89
N GLY A 61 17.02 -36.28 2.76
CA GLY A 61 15.71 -36.71 2.29
C GLY A 61 15.12 -35.78 1.27
N VAL A 62 13.84 -36.02 0.97
CA VAL A 62 13.13 -35.32 -0.13
C VAL A 62 11.72 -34.96 0.33
N VAL A 63 11.27 -33.79 -0.03
CA VAL A 63 9.88 -33.34 0.20
C VAL A 63 9.16 -33.05 -1.09
N ASP A 64 7.85 -33.27 -1.10
CA ASP A 64 6.93 -32.91 -2.16
C ASP A 64 6.05 -31.72 -1.74
N LEU A 65 5.82 -30.81 -2.67
CA LEU A 65 4.95 -29.64 -2.50
C LEU A 65 3.66 -29.80 -3.29
N PHE A 66 2.55 -29.52 -2.62
CA PHE A 66 1.20 -29.70 -3.17
C PHE A 66 0.37 -28.42 -3.04
N ASP A 67 -0.38 -28.13 -4.11
CA ASP A 67 -1.50 -27.18 -4.07
C ASP A 67 -2.78 -27.97 -3.76
N ARG A 68 -3.33 -27.79 -2.56
CA ARG A 68 -4.49 -28.52 -2.06
C ARG A 68 -5.77 -27.71 -2.23
N HIS A 69 -6.72 -28.31 -2.95
CA HIS A 69 -8.08 -27.78 -3.11
C HIS A 69 -9.09 -28.85 -2.73
N PRO A 70 -10.33 -28.50 -2.36
CA PRO A 70 -11.37 -29.48 -2.09
C PRO A 70 -11.54 -30.47 -3.23
N GLY A 71 -11.31 -31.75 -2.95
CA GLY A 71 -11.39 -32.83 -3.93
C GLY A 71 -10.29 -32.87 -4.99
N LYS A 72 -9.25 -32.04 -4.88
CA LYS A 72 -8.11 -32.03 -5.82
C LYS A 72 -6.82 -31.65 -5.11
N GLU A 73 -5.84 -32.55 -5.18
CA GLU A 73 -4.45 -32.29 -4.77
C GLU A 73 -3.58 -32.25 -6.02
N VAL A 74 -2.81 -31.19 -6.21
CA VAL A 74 -1.93 -31.00 -7.36
C VAL A 74 -0.49 -30.92 -6.88
N TRP A 75 0.28 -31.97 -7.16
CA TRP A 75 1.72 -31.96 -6.98
C TRP A 75 2.35 -30.97 -7.96
N PHE A 76 3.28 -30.13 -7.53
CA PHE A 76 3.91 -29.16 -8.41
C PHE A 76 5.42 -29.01 -8.28
N ALA A 77 6.03 -29.45 -7.16
CA ALA A 77 7.48 -29.38 -6.96
C ALA A 77 7.97 -30.46 -6.02
N ARG A 78 9.22 -30.85 -6.21
CA ARG A 78 9.99 -31.76 -5.33
C ARG A 78 11.29 -31.10 -4.94
N GLN A 79 11.67 -31.19 -3.67
CA GLN A 79 12.83 -30.53 -3.10
C GLN A 79 13.70 -31.48 -2.29
N ASP A 80 15.01 -31.34 -2.48
CA ASP A 80 16.07 -31.92 -1.66
C ASP A 80 17.13 -30.81 -1.38
N HIS A 81 17.96 -30.98 -0.38
CA HIS A 81 19.11 -30.12 -0.06
C HIS A 81 18.85 -28.60 -0.13
N SER A 82 17.61 -28.16 0.02
CA SER A 82 17.20 -26.75 -0.04
C SER A 82 16.46 -26.35 1.25
N PHE A 83 15.75 -25.22 1.22
CA PHE A 83 14.92 -24.78 2.33
C PHE A 83 13.47 -24.53 1.87
N ILE A 84 12.52 -24.63 2.82
CA ILE A 84 11.09 -24.51 2.61
C ILE A 84 10.43 -23.74 3.75
N GLY A 85 9.21 -23.25 3.55
CA GLY A 85 8.47 -22.44 4.53
C GLY A 85 8.93 -20.97 4.63
N ASP A 86 9.80 -20.55 3.73
CA ASP A 86 10.42 -19.24 3.70
C ASP A 86 9.42 -18.10 3.54
N ILE A 87 8.42 -18.25 2.65
CA ILE A 87 7.43 -17.19 2.36
C ILE A 87 6.59 -16.90 3.63
N ALA A 88 5.97 -17.91 4.20
CA ALA A 88 5.11 -17.77 5.37
C ALA A 88 5.87 -17.22 6.59
N MET A 89 7.09 -17.66 6.79
CA MET A 89 7.89 -17.29 7.95
C MET A 89 8.34 -15.82 7.93
N PHE A 90 8.73 -15.30 6.76
CA PHE A 90 9.15 -13.90 6.63
C PHE A 90 7.97 -12.90 6.58
N THR A 91 6.86 -13.29 5.97
CA THR A 91 5.70 -12.39 5.78
C THR A 91 4.68 -12.49 6.92
N GLY A 92 4.68 -13.58 7.71
CA GLY A 92 3.61 -13.90 8.65
C GLY A 92 2.30 -14.30 7.95
N GLU A 93 2.34 -14.46 6.63
CA GLU A 93 1.20 -14.92 5.83
C GLU A 93 1.03 -16.43 5.98
N PRO A 94 -0.15 -16.96 5.66
CA PRO A 94 -0.35 -18.41 5.61
C PRO A 94 0.51 -19.04 4.49
N THR A 95 0.91 -20.31 4.71
CA THR A 95 1.60 -21.12 3.71
C THR A 95 0.80 -21.21 2.40
N LEU A 96 1.48 -21.02 1.28
CA LEU A 96 0.85 -21.07 -0.05
C LEU A 96 0.64 -22.50 -0.56
N ALA A 97 1.33 -23.47 0.03
CA ALA A 97 1.31 -24.87 -0.37
C ALA A 97 1.39 -25.79 0.86
N ALA A 98 1.03 -27.06 0.71
CA ALA A 98 1.33 -28.11 1.67
C ALA A 98 2.69 -28.74 1.35
N CYS A 99 3.41 -29.19 2.38
CA CYS A 99 4.69 -29.87 2.25
C CYS A 99 4.64 -31.24 2.93
N VAL A 100 5.03 -32.30 2.21
CA VAL A 100 4.97 -33.69 2.66
C VAL A 100 6.31 -34.38 2.42
N ALA A 101 6.79 -35.18 3.38
CA ALA A 101 7.99 -35.97 3.21
C ALA A 101 7.76 -37.07 2.15
N ALA A 102 8.48 -37.01 1.04
CA ALA A 102 8.43 -38.02 -0.02
C ALA A 102 9.17 -39.32 0.35
N GLU A 103 10.14 -39.21 1.25
CA GLU A 103 10.91 -40.29 1.87
C GLU A 103 11.28 -39.88 3.29
N PRO A 104 11.94 -40.74 4.11
CA PRO A 104 12.43 -40.34 5.44
C PRO A 104 13.33 -39.11 5.33
N THR A 105 12.93 -38.00 5.98
CA THR A 105 13.51 -36.67 5.78
C THR A 105 13.92 -36.07 7.13
N ASP A 106 15.18 -35.63 7.21
CA ASP A 106 15.74 -34.90 8.33
C ASP A 106 15.87 -33.42 7.97
N VAL A 107 15.41 -32.56 8.86
CA VAL A 107 15.41 -31.10 8.63
C VAL A 107 15.92 -30.33 9.84
N ILE A 108 16.42 -29.15 9.62
CA ILE A 108 16.71 -28.15 10.65
C ILE A 108 15.57 -27.15 10.66
N ALA A 109 14.83 -27.10 11.76
CA ALA A 109 13.64 -26.25 11.93
C ALA A 109 14.00 -24.94 12.65
N PHE A 110 13.44 -23.86 12.15
CA PHE A 110 13.52 -22.53 12.75
C PHE A 110 12.12 -21.98 12.97
N ASP A 111 11.83 -21.59 14.22
CA ASP A 111 10.72 -20.69 14.51
C ASP A 111 11.10 -19.24 14.12
N ARG A 112 10.14 -18.35 14.19
CA ARG A 112 10.31 -16.93 13.79
C ARG A 112 11.44 -16.25 14.59
N THR A 113 11.56 -16.53 15.87
CA THR A 113 12.59 -15.94 16.74
C THR A 113 13.99 -16.44 16.37
N LYS A 114 14.14 -17.75 16.19
CA LYS A 114 15.40 -18.38 15.77
C LYS A 114 15.82 -17.91 14.37
N LEU A 115 14.86 -17.76 13.45
CA LEU A 115 15.12 -17.28 12.09
C LEU A 115 15.66 -15.84 12.10
N ARG A 116 15.09 -14.97 12.93
CA ARG A 116 15.58 -13.59 13.11
C ARG A 116 16.99 -13.57 13.68
N HIS A 117 17.21 -14.34 14.71
CA HIS A 117 18.53 -14.44 15.32
C HIS A 117 19.59 -14.93 14.31
N MET A 118 19.22 -15.89 13.47
CA MET A 118 20.04 -16.38 12.37
C MET A 118 20.26 -15.27 11.33
N ALA A 119 19.22 -14.55 10.93
CA ALA A 119 19.32 -13.45 9.97
C ALA A 119 20.24 -12.32 10.47
N ALA A 120 20.16 -11.98 11.76
CA ALA A 120 21.04 -10.98 12.37
C ALA A 120 22.51 -11.44 12.43
N LYS A 121 22.75 -12.72 12.71
CA LYS A 121 24.10 -13.30 12.78
C LYS A 121 24.70 -13.66 11.43
N TRP A 122 23.85 -13.81 10.42
CA TRP A 122 24.28 -14.21 9.09
C TRP A 122 23.51 -13.49 7.98
N PRO A 123 23.78 -12.19 7.77
CA PRO A 123 23.06 -11.34 6.81
C PRO A 123 23.08 -11.86 5.37
N GLU A 124 24.22 -12.43 4.93
CA GLU A 124 24.38 -12.98 3.57
C GLU A 124 23.43 -14.15 3.28
N PHE A 125 23.22 -15.02 4.28
CA PHE A 125 22.27 -16.13 4.15
C PHE A 125 20.83 -15.61 4.17
N ALA A 126 20.52 -14.63 5.03
CA ALA A 126 19.22 -14.01 5.08
C ALA A 126 18.86 -13.30 3.75
N GLU A 127 19.82 -12.61 3.13
CA GLU A 127 19.62 -12.00 1.81
C GLU A 127 19.35 -13.08 0.75
N HIS A 128 20.09 -14.18 0.79
CA HIS A 128 19.88 -15.30 -0.12
C HIS A 128 18.46 -15.89 0.03
N VAL A 129 18.01 -16.15 1.25
CA VAL A 129 16.64 -16.65 1.52
C VAL A 129 15.59 -15.66 1.02
N LEU A 130 15.76 -14.35 1.28
CA LEU A 130 14.84 -13.32 0.80
C LEU A 130 14.74 -13.23 -0.72
N ARG A 131 15.87 -13.34 -1.43
CA ARG A 131 15.90 -13.37 -2.89
C ARG A 131 15.14 -14.58 -3.44
N THR A 132 15.41 -15.76 -2.88
CA THR A 132 14.71 -17.00 -3.23
C THR A 132 13.22 -16.90 -2.94
N MET A 133 12.83 -16.40 -1.77
CA MET A 133 11.43 -16.17 -1.40
C MET A 133 10.70 -15.31 -2.43
N THR A 134 11.30 -14.19 -2.85
CA THR A 134 10.71 -13.29 -3.85
C THR A 134 10.51 -14.02 -5.18
N ALA A 135 11.54 -14.73 -5.66
CA ALA A 135 11.47 -15.48 -6.91
C ALA A 135 10.43 -16.63 -6.86
N ARG A 136 10.38 -17.38 -5.74
CA ARG A 136 9.38 -18.43 -5.54
C ARG A 136 7.95 -17.88 -5.53
N ARG A 137 7.74 -16.75 -4.87
CA ARG A 137 6.43 -16.12 -4.85
C ARG A 137 5.97 -15.76 -6.26
N GLU A 138 6.80 -15.08 -7.04
CA GLU A 138 6.49 -14.74 -8.42
C GLU A 138 6.23 -15.99 -9.28
N TRP A 139 6.99 -17.05 -9.06
CA TRP A 139 6.84 -18.33 -9.75
C TRP A 139 5.53 -19.05 -9.40
N LEU A 140 5.13 -19.06 -8.12
CA LEU A 140 3.86 -19.63 -7.66
C LEU A 140 2.66 -18.83 -8.19
N GLU A 141 2.73 -17.49 -8.10
CA GLU A 141 1.70 -16.58 -8.57
C GLU A 141 1.45 -16.75 -10.08
N ALA A 142 2.51 -16.84 -10.87
CA ALA A 142 2.41 -17.06 -12.31
C ALA A 142 1.72 -18.38 -12.68
N ARG A 143 1.80 -19.40 -11.80
CA ARG A 143 1.15 -20.71 -11.97
C ARG A 143 -0.22 -20.82 -11.32
N GLY A 144 -0.66 -19.76 -10.65
CA GLY A 144 -1.94 -19.73 -9.92
C GLY A 144 -1.96 -20.62 -8.68
N ILE A 145 -0.81 -20.98 -8.12
CA ILE A 145 -0.67 -21.79 -6.92
C ILE A 145 -0.76 -20.87 -5.70
N GLY A 146 -1.59 -21.25 -4.71
CA GLY A 146 -1.82 -20.42 -3.52
C GLY A 146 -2.54 -19.10 -3.80
N VAL A 147 -3.09 -18.92 -5.00
CA VAL A 147 -3.73 -17.70 -5.45
C VAL A 147 -5.21 -17.72 -5.10
N LEU A 148 -5.69 -16.65 -4.49
CA LEU A 148 -7.13 -16.43 -4.29
C LEU A 148 -7.85 -16.35 -5.64
N ARG A 149 -9.03 -16.97 -5.74
CA ARG A 149 -9.85 -16.91 -6.97
C ARG A 149 -11.01 -15.96 -6.76
N LEU A 150 -11.03 -14.89 -7.51
CA LEU A 150 -12.13 -13.93 -7.51
C LEU A 150 -12.97 -14.14 -8.77
N ILE A 151 -14.19 -14.68 -8.60
CA ILE A 151 -15.11 -15.01 -9.69
C ILE A 151 -16.19 -13.92 -9.73
N ALA A 152 -16.19 -13.09 -10.77
CA ALA A 152 -17.11 -11.95 -10.87
C ALA A 152 -17.25 -11.43 -12.30
N PRO A 153 -18.36 -10.72 -12.63
CA PRO A 153 -18.46 -9.93 -13.85
C PRO A 153 -17.40 -8.81 -13.87
N ARG A 154 -16.86 -8.50 -15.04
CA ARG A 154 -15.84 -7.47 -15.24
C ARG A 154 -16.28 -6.07 -14.78
N GLY A 155 -17.57 -5.77 -14.82
CA GLY A 155 -18.15 -4.49 -14.38
C GLY A 155 -18.47 -4.40 -12.89
N SER A 156 -18.11 -5.38 -12.06
CA SER A 156 -18.44 -5.39 -10.64
C SER A 156 -17.52 -4.48 -9.82
N ASN A 157 -18.04 -3.33 -9.36
CA ASN A 157 -17.30 -2.42 -8.47
C ASN A 157 -16.84 -3.11 -7.19
N ARG A 158 -17.68 -3.98 -6.60
CA ARG A 158 -17.33 -4.73 -5.40
C ARG A 158 -16.17 -5.69 -5.64
N ALA A 159 -16.12 -6.36 -6.78
CA ALA A 159 -15.01 -7.22 -7.15
C ALA A 159 -13.70 -6.43 -7.31
N PHE A 160 -13.76 -5.24 -7.91
CA PHE A 160 -12.59 -4.34 -7.99
C PHE A 160 -12.10 -3.91 -6.62
N GLN A 161 -12.99 -3.55 -5.69
CA GLN A 161 -12.62 -3.19 -4.32
C GLN A 161 -11.97 -4.37 -3.59
N VAL A 162 -12.53 -5.57 -3.71
CA VAL A 162 -11.95 -6.79 -3.11
C VAL A 162 -10.58 -7.09 -3.72
N ARG A 163 -10.44 -6.98 -5.03
CA ARG A 163 -9.16 -7.18 -5.71
C ARG A 163 -8.10 -6.18 -5.25
N ASP A 164 -8.42 -4.87 -5.24
CA ASP A 164 -7.51 -3.82 -4.78
C ASP A 164 -7.05 -4.08 -3.33
N LEU A 165 -7.99 -4.44 -2.44
CA LEU A 165 -7.68 -4.82 -1.07
C LEU A 165 -6.67 -5.96 -1.02
N LEU A 166 -6.90 -7.03 -1.79
CA LEU A 166 -6.05 -8.23 -1.77
C LEU A 166 -4.66 -7.93 -2.32
N GLU A 167 -4.55 -7.34 -3.50
CA GLU A 167 -3.28 -7.02 -4.16
C GLU A 167 -2.42 -6.09 -3.30
N ARG A 168 -3.00 -5.07 -2.69
CA ARG A 168 -2.28 -4.13 -1.81
C ARG A 168 -1.87 -4.73 -0.47
N ASN A 169 -2.58 -5.76 0.00
CA ASN A 169 -2.21 -6.53 1.17
C ASN A 169 -1.34 -7.76 0.84
N LEU A 170 -0.71 -7.77 -0.34
CA LEU A 170 0.22 -8.81 -0.79
C LEU A 170 -0.41 -10.19 -0.99
N LEU A 171 -1.74 -10.27 -1.08
CA LEU A 171 -2.46 -11.50 -1.32
C LEU A 171 -2.69 -11.67 -2.82
N PRO A 172 -2.03 -12.64 -3.48
CA PRO A 172 -2.19 -12.85 -4.90
C PRO A 172 -3.61 -13.31 -5.21
N VAL A 173 -4.22 -12.66 -6.21
CA VAL A 173 -5.59 -12.94 -6.62
C VAL A 173 -5.70 -13.08 -8.13
N ARG A 174 -6.37 -14.13 -8.60
CA ARG A 174 -6.72 -14.32 -10.00
C ARG A 174 -8.20 -14.04 -10.22
N TRP A 175 -8.49 -13.12 -11.14
CA TRP A 175 -9.87 -12.82 -11.55
C TRP A 175 -10.35 -13.78 -12.63
N PHE A 176 -11.49 -14.38 -12.38
CA PHE A 176 -12.26 -15.19 -13.35
C PHE A 176 -13.48 -14.40 -13.79
N ASP A 177 -13.43 -13.86 -15.00
CA ASP A 177 -14.49 -13.03 -15.56
C ASP A 177 -15.61 -13.92 -16.11
N VAL A 178 -16.76 -13.93 -15.43
CA VAL A 178 -17.92 -14.76 -15.81
C VAL A 178 -18.59 -14.31 -17.11
N ASP A 179 -18.24 -13.15 -17.64
CA ASP A 179 -18.74 -12.63 -18.93
C ASP A 179 -17.79 -12.93 -20.09
N ALA A 180 -16.50 -13.18 -19.79
CA ALA A 180 -15.49 -13.33 -20.83
C ALA A 180 -15.39 -14.76 -21.38
N ASP A 181 -15.60 -15.79 -20.54
CA ASP A 181 -15.40 -17.16 -20.94
C ASP A 181 -16.37 -18.16 -20.27
N ALA A 182 -16.65 -19.26 -20.97
CA ALA A 182 -17.55 -20.30 -20.49
C ALA A 182 -16.97 -21.13 -19.34
N GLU A 183 -15.64 -21.18 -19.20
CA GLU A 183 -14.96 -21.88 -18.11
C GLU A 183 -15.21 -21.14 -16.78
N SER A 184 -15.02 -19.81 -16.77
CA SER A 184 -15.30 -18.95 -15.61
C SER A 184 -16.77 -19.00 -15.21
N ALA A 185 -17.69 -18.96 -16.17
CA ALA A 185 -19.12 -19.14 -15.91
C ALA A 185 -19.44 -20.56 -15.38
N GLY A 186 -18.70 -21.58 -15.84
CA GLY A 186 -18.78 -22.96 -15.37
C GLY A 186 -18.35 -23.16 -13.92
N LEU A 187 -17.45 -22.31 -13.39
CA LEU A 187 -17.05 -22.35 -11.99
C LEU A 187 -18.21 -22.05 -11.05
N LEU A 188 -19.03 -21.03 -11.34
CA LEU A 188 -20.23 -20.73 -10.54
C LEU A 188 -21.20 -21.91 -10.50
N LYS A 189 -21.41 -22.58 -11.65
CA LYS A 189 -22.28 -23.77 -11.72
C LYS A 189 -21.73 -24.93 -10.88
N LYS A 190 -20.41 -25.19 -10.94
CA LYS A 190 -19.75 -26.22 -10.13
C LYS A 190 -19.85 -25.95 -8.63
N LEU A 191 -19.82 -24.68 -8.24
CA LEU A 191 -19.97 -24.25 -6.85
C LEU A 191 -21.44 -24.13 -6.41
N ASN A 192 -22.40 -24.32 -7.33
CA ASN A 192 -23.82 -24.11 -7.10
C ASN A 192 -24.14 -22.71 -6.54
N ILE A 193 -23.56 -21.68 -7.18
CA ILE A 193 -23.70 -20.27 -6.79
C ILE A 193 -24.39 -19.50 -7.91
N PRO A 194 -25.51 -18.81 -7.60
CA PRO A 194 -26.19 -17.94 -8.56
C PRO A 194 -25.33 -16.72 -8.91
N ARG A 195 -25.54 -16.16 -10.10
CA ARG A 195 -24.74 -15.03 -10.62
C ARG A 195 -24.91 -13.74 -9.78
N ASP A 196 -26.07 -13.53 -9.20
CA ASP A 196 -26.39 -12.38 -8.35
C ASP A 196 -25.68 -12.41 -6.99
N GLU A 197 -25.12 -13.57 -6.61
CA GLU A 197 -24.25 -13.71 -5.43
C GLU A 197 -22.76 -13.43 -5.73
N THR A 198 -22.44 -12.88 -6.89
CA THR A 198 -21.07 -12.43 -7.21
C THR A 198 -20.77 -11.03 -6.63
N PRO A 199 -19.50 -10.72 -6.30
CA PRO A 199 -18.28 -11.52 -6.46
C PRO A 199 -18.22 -12.74 -5.54
N VAL A 200 -17.56 -13.80 -5.99
CA VAL A 200 -17.26 -14.97 -5.17
C VAL A 200 -15.76 -15.05 -4.95
N LEU A 201 -15.33 -15.07 -3.69
CA LEU A 201 -13.92 -15.28 -3.34
C LEU A 201 -13.73 -16.70 -2.84
N VAL A 202 -12.80 -17.43 -3.47
CA VAL A 202 -12.48 -18.81 -3.11
C VAL A 202 -11.03 -18.89 -2.63
N ARG A 203 -10.83 -19.49 -1.44
CA ARG A 203 -9.54 -19.74 -0.81
C ARG A 203 -9.53 -21.16 -0.25
N ASN A 204 -8.62 -22.00 -0.70
CA ASN A 204 -8.40 -23.36 -0.16
C ASN A 204 -9.71 -24.19 0.01
N GLY A 205 -10.74 -23.85 -0.76
CA GLY A 205 -12.08 -24.45 -0.68
C GLY A 205 -13.12 -23.70 0.10
N ASP A 206 -12.73 -22.80 0.93
CA ASP A 206 -13.67 -21.86 1.56
C ASP A 206 -14.21 -20.90 0.53
N VAL A 207 -15.51 -20.66 0.57
CA VAL A 207 -16.22 -19.86 -0.42
C VAL A 207 -16.94 -18.71 0.26
N LEU A 208 -16.50 -17.48 -0.03
CA LEU A 208 -17.20 -16.27 0.40
C LEU A 208 -18.06 -15.76 -0.76
N ARG A 209 -19.38 -15.68 -0.52
CA ARG A 209 -20.37 -15.22 -1.51
C ARG A 209 -20.65 -13.75 -1.29
N ASN A 210 -20.55 -12.96 -2.33
CA ASN A 210 -20.76 -11.52 -2.35
C ASN A 210 -20.14 -10.78 -1.13
N PRO A 211 -18.87 -11.10 -0.75
CA PRO A 211 -18.31 -10.54 0.45
C PRO A 211 -18.06 -9.03 0.31
N SER A 212 -18.29 -8.31 1.39
CA SER A 212 -17.77 -6.94 1.50
C SER A 212 -16.24 -6.97 1.71
N PRO A 213 -15.52 -5.91 1.35
CA PRO A 213 -14.09 -5.81 1.66
C PRO A 213 -13.77 -6.01 3.15
N SER A 214 -14.63 -5.51 4.04
CA SER A 214 -14.49 -5.70 5.49
C SER A 214 -14.61 -7.17 5.91
N GLN A 215 -15.54 -7.93 5.31
CA GLN A 215 -15.63 -9.37 5.53
C GLN A 215 -14.38 -10.09 5.04
N VAL A 216 -13.90 -9.73 3.83
CA VAL A 216 -12.66 -10.30 3.28
C VAL A 216 -11.47 -10.03 4.21
N ALA A 217 -11.33 -8.79 4.70
CA ALA A 217 -10.25 -8.41 5.60
C ALA A 217 -10.27 -9.25 6.90
N ARG A 218 -11.45 -9.48 7.47
CA ARG A 218 -11.63 -10.29 8.67
C ARG A 218 -11.32 -11.76 8.42
N GLU A 219 -11.92 -12.37 7.39
CA GLU A 219 -11.76 -13.80 7.07
C GLU A 219 -10.33 -14.16 6.67
N LEU A 220 -9.61 -13.21 6.05
CA LEU A 220 -8.21 -13.40 5.69
C LEU A 220 -7.23 -12.97 6.80
N GLY A 221 -7.75 -12.47 7.94
CA GLY A 221 -6.93 -12.06 9.07
C GLY A 221 -6.03 -10.86 8.76
N LEU A 222 -6.51 -9.91 7.94
CA LEU A 222 -5.82 -8.66 7.67
C LEU A 222 -5.95 -7.66 8.82
N ARG A 223 -6.91 -7.85 9.70
CA ARG A 223 -7.02 -7.16 10.98
C ARG A 223 -6.24 -7.90 12.04
N ALA A 224 -5.37 -7.20 12.76
CA ALA A 224 -4.67 -7.75 13.91
C ALA A 224 -5.56 -7.67 15.15
N ASP A 225 -5.49 -8.67 16.02
CA ASP A 225 -6.07 -8.62 17.36
C ASP A 225 -5.09 -7.92 18.30
N VAL A 226 -5.43 -6.68 18.68
CA VAL A 226 -4.53 -5.79 19.41
C VAL A 226 -5.16 -5.15 20.63
N ASP A 227 -6.35 -5.62 21.05
CA ASP A 227 -7.10 -4.99 22.13
C ASP A 227 -6.29 -4.87 23.42
N GLY A 228 -6.20 -3.66 23.96
CA GLY A 228 -5.45 -3.33 25.17
C GLY A 228 -3.94 -3.47 25.06
N GLN A 229 -3.39 -3.81 23.89
CA GLN A 229 -1.94 -3.95 23.74
C GLN A 229 -1.22 -2.60 23.80
N ARG A 230 0.01 -2.64 24.33
CA ARG A 230 0.90 -1.47 24.45
C ARG A 230 1.97 -1.51 23.38
N PHE A 231 2.21 -0.36 22.76
CA PHE A 231 3.24 -0.14 21.74
C PHE A 231 4.09 1.09 22.10
N ASP A 232 5.35 1.09 21.67
CA ASP A 232 6.19 2.28 21.79
C ASP A 232 5.75 3.34 20.79
N LEU A 233 5.39 2.90 19.57
CA LEU A 233 4.93 3.75 18.48
C LEU A 233 3.64 3.18 17.86
N VAL A 234 2.56 3.95 17.91
CA VAL A 234 1.31 3.69 17.15
C VAL A 234 1.27 4.63 15.96
N VAL A 235 1.17 4.09 14.76
CA VAL A 235 1.12 4.85 13.49
C VAL A 235 -0.28 4.77 12.91
N LEU A 236 -0.87 5.90 12.58
CA LEU A 236 -2.19 6.00 11.96
C LEU A 236 -2.05 6.31 10.46
N GLY A 237 -2.27 5.29 9.65
CA GLY A 237 -2.12 5.32 8.20
C GLY A 237 -0.83 4.65 7.71
N ALA A 238 -0.97 3.75 6.72
CA ALA A 238 0.13 3.04 6.06
C ALA A 238 0.47 3.63 4.68
N GLY A 239 0.37 4.95 4.51
CA GLY A 239 0.94 5.67 3.38
C GLY A 239 2.48 5.73 3.46
N PRO A 240 3.16 6.42 2.52
CA PRO A 240 4.62 6.50 2.52
C PRO A 240 5.23 6.99 3.84
N ALA A 241 4.60 7.95 4.52
CA ALA A 241 5.06 8.44 5.82
C ALA A 241 4.94 7.38 6.92
N GLY A 242 3.78 6.72 7.02
CA GLY A 242 3.54 5.69 8.02
C GLY A 242 4.37 4.43 7.79
N LEU A 243 4.51 3.99 6.53
CA LEU A 243 5.38 2.86 6.20
C LEU A 243 6.86 3.16 6.50
N ALA A 244 7.33 4.39 6.23
CA ALA A 244 8.68 4.78 6.60
C ALA A 244 8.86 4.75 8.13
N ALA A 245 7.93 5.33 8.88
CA ALA A 245 7.97 5.28 10.34
C ALA A 245 7.91 3.85 10.88
N ALA A 246 7.12 2.96 10.26
CA ALA A 246 7.05 1.56 10.64
C ALA A 246 8.39 0.83 10.41
N VAL A 247 9.03 1.06 9.25
CA VAL A 247 10.34 0.48 8.93
C VAL A 247 11.40 0.96 9.92
N TYR A 248 11.53 2.27 10.11
CA TYR A 248 12.55 2.84 11.00
C TYR A 248 12.27 2.47 12.46
N GLY A 249 11.05 2.68 12.96
CA GLY A 249 10.69 2.37 14.33
C GLY A 249 10.94 0.91 14.70
N ALA A 250 10.45 -0.01 13.88
CA ALA A 250 10.63 -1.44 14.13
C ALA A 250 12.09 -1.89 13.96
N SER A 251 12.84 -1.36 12.95
CA SER A 251 14.25 -1.71 12.75
C SER A 251 15.16 -1.18 13.87
N GLU A 252 14.75 -0.11 14.56
CA GLU A 252 15.45 0.49 15.69
C GLU A 252 14.94 -0.05 17.05
N GLY A 253 14.10 -1.10 17.03
CA GLY A 253 13.69 -1.84 18.22
C GLY A 253 12.41 -1.37 18.90
N LEU A 254 11.69 -0.38 18.36
CA LEU A 254 10.41 0.03 18.90
C LEU A 254 9.31 -0.99 18.58
N ARG A 255 8.50 -1.38 19.56
CA ARG A 255 7.24 -2.08 19.30
C ARG A 255 6.31 -1.17 18.53
N THR A 256 6.16 -1.42 17.23
CA THR A 256 5.44 -0.55 16.31
C THR A 256 4.16 -1.20 15.80
N PHE A 257 3.04 -0.49 15.94
CA PHE A 257 1.74 -0.87 15.37
C PHE A 257 1.31 0.16 14.33
N VAL A 258 0.74 -0.30 13.24
CA VAL A 258 0.22 0.55 12.15
C VAL A 258 -1.24 0.20 11.92
N ALA A 259 -2.12 1.15 12.16
CA ALA A 259 -3.54 1.07 11.80
C ALA A 259 -3.74 1.71 10.41
N GLU A 260 -4.30 0.95 9.46
CA GLU A 260 -4.58 1.41 8.10
C GLU A 260 -6.06 1.22 7.77
N ALA A 261 -6.73 2.29 7.37
CA ALA A 261 -8.16 2.30 7.11
C ALA A 261 -8.59 1.40 5.94
N TRP A 262 -7.72 1.19 4.96
CA TRP A 262 -8.02 0.37 3.78
C TRP A 262 -6.93 -0.67 3.52
N ALA A 263 -5.84 -0.25 2.91
CA ALA A 263 -4.71 -1.11 2.56
C ALA A 263 -3.42 -0.29 2.43
N PRO A 264 -2.24 -0.91 2.69
CA PRO A 264 -0.97 -0.20 2.64
C PRO A 264 -0.68 0.52 1.33
N GLY A 265 0.11 1.61 1.40
CA GLY A 265 0.55 2.41 0.27
C GLY A 265 -0.13 3.78 0.17
N GLY A 266 -1.28 3.99 0.85
CA GLY A 266 -1.99 5.26 0.79
C GLY A 266 -2.28 5.69 -0.66
N GLN A 267 -2.32 6.99 -0.94
CA GLN A 267 -2.52 7.51 -2.30
C GLN A 267 -1.34 7.24 -3.24
N ALA A 268 -0.12 7.18 -2.72
CA ALA A 268 1.04 6.84 -3.54
C ALA A 268 0.91 5.43 -4.14
N GLY A 269 0.29 4.48 -3.40
CA GLY A 269 0.03 3.12 -3.85
C GLY A 269 -0.82 3.01 -5.12
N THR A 270 -1.64 4.02 -5.42
CA THR A 270 -2.48 4.06 -6.64
C THR A 270 -1.79 4.71 -7.84
N SER A 271 -0.57 5.25 -7.67
CA SER A 271 0.15 5.90 -8.74
C SER A 271 0.65 4.89 -9.77
N MET A 272 0.31 5.08 -11.04
CA MET A 272 0.76 4.21 -12.15
C MET A 272 2.28 4.18 -12.27
N ARG A 273 2.95 5.30 -12.01
CA ARG A 273 4.41 5.41 -12.06
C ARG A 273 4.91 6.60 -11.25
N ILE A 274 5.91 6.34 -10.41
CA ILE A 274 6.63 7.33 -9.63
C ILE A 274 8.05 7.40 -10.21
N GLU A 275 8.38 8.50 -10.91
CA GLU A 275 9.66 8.65 -11.63
C GLU A 275 10.69 9.48 -10.87
N ASN A 276 10.24 10.23 -9.87
CA ASN A 276 11.07 11.17 -9.11
C ASN A 276 11.38 10.69 -7.69
N TYR A 277 11.25 9.39 -7.42
CA TYR A 277 11.67 8.79 -6.16
C TYR A 277 13.10 8.23 -6.33
N LEU A 278 13.98 8.64 -5.42
CA LEU A 278 15.40 8.28 -5.47
C LEU A 278 15.61 6.76 -5.42
N GLY A 279 16.53 6.24 -6.24
CA GLY A 279 16.87 4.83 -6.31
C GLY A 279 16.19 4.04 -7.43
N PHE A 280 15.24 4.66 -8.15
CA PHE A 280 14.51 4.02 -9.26
C PHE A 280 14.69 4.79 -10.58
N PRO A 281 15.81 4.60 -11.30
CA PRO A 281 16.13 5.37 -12.50
C PRO A 281 15.12 5.19 -13.64
N THR A 282 14.42 4.07 -13.67
CA THR A 282 13.35 3.78 -14.65
C THR A 282 11.95 4.08 -14.08
N GLY A 283 11.85 4.64 -12.86
CA GLY A 283 10.61 4.78 -12.11
C GLY A 283 10.14 3.45 -11.49
N ILE A 284 9.17 3.56 -10.61
CA ILE A 284 8.51 2.43 -9.94
C ILE A 284 6.99 2.69 -9.87
N THR A 285 6.16 1.66 -9.94
CA THR A 285 4.72 1.82 -9.68
C THR A 285 4.48 2.08 -8.21
N GLY A 286 3.41 2.82 -7.89
CA GLY A 286 3.04 3.06 -6.49
C GLY A 286 2.74 1.77 -5.74
N THR A 287 2.06 0.83 -6.39
CA THR A 287 1.78 -0.50 -5.84
C THR A 287 3.05 -1.26 -5.49
N GLU A 288 4.03 -1.28 -6.39
CA GLU A 288 5.31 -1.99 -6.16
C GLU A 288 6.13 -1.33 -5.05
N LEU A 289 6.16 0.00 -4.98
CA LEU A 289 6.81 0.72 -3.90
C LEU A 289 6.16 0.41 -2.54
N ALA A 290 4.83 0.45 -2.48
CA ALA A 290 4.05 0.13 -1.29
C ALA A 290 4.31 -1.33 -0.85
N ARG A 291 4.30 -2.27 -1.80
CA ARG A 291 4.58 -3.68 -1.56
C ARG A 291 5.95 -3.89 -0.92
N LYS A 292 6.99 -3.28 -1.50
CA LYS A 292 8.37 -3.37 -0.96
C LYS A 292 8.46 -2.79 0.46
N ALA A 293 7.85 -1.62 0.71
CA ALA A 293 7.86 -0.97 2.02
C ALA A 293 7.09 -1.79 3.07
N THR A 294 5.94 -2.38 2.71
CA THR A 294 5.14 -3.25 3.58
C THR A 294 5.94 -4.49 4.00
N LEU A 295 6.54 -5.20 3.05
CA LEU A 295 7.40 -6.35 3.32
C LEU A 295 8.59 -5.97 4.21
N GLN A 296 9.18 -4.79 3.99
CA GLN A 296 10.30 -4.31 4.78
C GLN A 296 9.88 -4.03 6.24
N ALA A 297 8.72 -3.39 6.46
CA ALA A 297 8.19 -3.14 7.79
C ALA A 297 7.86 -4.46 8.52
N GLN A 298 7.21 -5.41 7.85
CA GLN A 298 6.91 -6.74 8.39
C GLN A 298 8.17 -7.53 8.73
N ARG A 299 9.23 -7.41 7.94
CA ARG A 299 10.53 -8.04 8.23
C ARG A 299 11.12 -7.60 9.57
N PHE A 300 10.87 -6.35 9.99
CA PHE A 300 11.30 -5.81 11.26
C PHE A 300 10.23 -5.93 12.37
N ASP A 301 9.16 -6.69 12.12
CA ASP A 301 8.09 -6.99 13.06
C ASP A 301 7.16 -5.84 13.40
N ALA A 302 7.07 -4.84 12.55
CA ALA A 302 5.96 -3.91 12.64
C ALA A 302 4.63 -4.68 12.46
N VAL A 303 3.69 -4.47 13.38
CA VAL A 303 2.35 -5.03 13.30
C VAL A 303 1.52 -4.13 12.39
N LEU A 304 1.26 -4.58 11.15
CA LEU A 304 0.38 -3.85 10.23
C LEU A 304 -1.02 -4.46 10.28
N SER A 305 -2.02 -3.61 10.45
CA SER A 305 -3.42 -3.98 10.47
C SER A 305 -4.20 -3.19 9.42
N SER A 306 -4.71 -3.86 8.41
CA SER A 306 -5.52 -3.26 7.35
C SER A 306 -7.01 -3.35 7.67
N PHE A 307 -7.82 -2.43 7.10
CA PHE A 307 -9.23 -2.28 7.46
C PHE A 307 -9.44 -2.00 8.95
N HIS A 308 -8.53 -1.22 9.53
CA HIS A 308 -8.49 -0.85 10.94
C HIS A 308 -8.30 0.66 11.05
N SER A 309 -9.39 1.39 11.17
CA SER A 309 -9.39 2.85 11.25
C SER A 309 -9.30 3.32 12.68
N ALA A 310 -8.48 4.32 12.96
CA ALA A 310 -8.58 5.05 14.21
C ALA A 310 -9.88 5.88 14.19
N VAL A 311 -10.65 5.81 15.27
CA VAL A 311 -11.90 6.55 15.47
C VAL A 311 -11.68 7.75 16.38
N GLU A 312 -10.87 7.56 17.43
CA GLU A 312 -10.61 8.60 18.42
C GLU A 312 -9.22 8.39 19.05
N ILE A 313 -8.61 9.49 19.45
CA ILE A 313 -7.37 9.50 20.23
C ILE A 313 -7.68 10.21 21.55
N VAL A 314 -7.39 9.59 22.68
CA VAL A 314 -7.62 10.14 24.02
C VAL A 314 -6.42 9.91 24.95
N ASP A 315 -6.41 10.54 26.12
CA ASP A 315 -5.43 10.23 27.17
C ASP A 315 -5.62 8.80 27.65
N GLY A 316 -4.54 8.04 27.65
CA GLY A 316 -4.48 6.70 28.21
C GLY A 316 -3.90 6.69 29.62
N PRO A 317 -3.89 5.52 30.28
CA PRO A 317 -3.28 5.35 31.59
C PRO A 317 -1.76 5.51 31.53
N GLU A 318 -1.15 5.90 32.64
CA GLU A 318 0.31 5.95 32.82
C GLU A 318 1.05 6.80 31.75
N GLY A 319 0.43 7.89 31.30
CA GLY A 319 1.03 8.80 30.33
C GLY A 319 1.04 8.27 28.89
N THR A 320 0.33 7.16 28.62
CA THR A 320 0.13 6.69 27.25
C THR A 320 -0.94 7.48 26.51
N VAL A 321 -1.00 7.33 25.20
CA VAL A 321 -2.07 7.80 24.35
C VAL A 321 -2.90 6.58 23.94
N ARG A 322 -4.19 6.58 24.22
CA ARG A 322 -5.12 5.54 23.79
C ARG A 322 -5.67 5.90 22.42
N VAL A 323 -5.64 4.94 21.52
CA VAL A 323 -6.25 5.03 20.19
C VAL A 323 -7.38 4.01 20.11
N ASP A 324 -8.60 4.49 19.94
CA ASP A 324 -9.79 3.66 19.72
C ASP A 324 -9.93 3.33 18.23
N LEU A 325 -10.26 2.08 17.92
CA LEU A 325 -10.36 1.54 16.58
C LEU A 325 -11.80 1.27 16.19
N ASP A 326 -12.08 1.20 14.89
CA ASP A 326 -13.43 1.11 14.31
C ASP A 326 -14.18 -0.21 14.60
N ASP A 327 -13.52 -1.20 15.16
CA ASP A 327 -14.11 -2.48 15.57
C ASP A 327 -14.33 -2.59 17.09
N GLY A 328 -14.09 -1.50 17.83
CA GLY A 328 -14.25 -1.43 19.27
C GLY A 328 -13.01 -1.84 20.09
N GLN A 329 -11.96 -2.31 19.42
CA GLN A 329 -10.66 -2.52 20.06
C GLN A 329 -9.98 -1.17 20.35
N HIS A 330 -8.98 -1.18 21.22
CA HIS A 330 -8.12 -0.03 21.46
C HIS A 330 -6.66 -0.45 21.63
N VAL A 331 -5.74 0.46 21.35
CA VAL A 331 -4.31 0.28 21.58
C VAL A 331 -3.77 1.43 22.43
N LEU A 332 -2.71 1.14 23.18
CA LEU A 332 -2.02 2.12 24.03
C LEU A 332 -0.64 2.39 23.43
N GLY A 333 -0.41 3.63 22.98
CA GLY A 333 0.89 4.09 22.47
C GLY A 333 1.64 4.90 23.53
N ARG A 334 2.94 4.64 23.73
CA ARG A 334 3.80 5.62 24.41
C ARG A 334 3.93 6.88 23.55
N THR A 335 3.88 6.69 22.24
CA THR A 335 3.82 7.76 21.24
C THR A 335 2.85 7.40 20.13
N VAL A 336 2.27 8.41 19.47
CA VAL A 336 1.38 8.25 18.32
C VAL A 336 1.90 9.10 17.14
N LEU A 337 1.93 8.54 15.95
CA LEU A 337 2.23 9.26 14.72
C LEU A 337 0.99 9.31 13.83
N VAL A 338 0.45 10.50 13.60
CA VAL A 338 -0.62 10.76 12.66
C VAL A 338 -0.04 10.88 11.26
N ALA A 339 -0.25 9.85 10.42
CA ALA A 339 0.21 9.75 9.03
C ALA A 339 -0.94 9.43 8.07
N THR A 340 -2.15 9.88 8.42
CA THR A 340 -3.42 9.60 7.73
C THR A 340 -3.50 10.21 6.33
N GLY A 341 -2.61 11.15 6.00
CA GLY A 341 -2.49 11.75 4.68
C GLY A 341 -3.60 12.74 4.36
N ALA A 342 -3.82 12.95 3.06
CA ALA A 342 -4.84 13.86 2.55
C ALA A 342 -5.49 13.24 1.31
N ARG A 343 -6.76 13.49 1.07
CA ARG A 343 -7.50 13.06 -0.11
C ARG A 343 -7.53 14.18 -1.14
N TRP A 344 -7.11 13.90 -2.37
CA TRP A 344 -7.28 14.86 -3.46
C TRP A 344 -8.77 15.11 -3.68
N ARG A 345 -9.13 16.37 -3.81
CA ARG A 345 -10.49 16.74 -4.18
C ARG A 345 -10.79 16.22 -5.58
N SER A 346 -11.88 15.49 -5.72
CA SER A 346 -12.36 15.03 -7.01
C SER A 346 -13.10 16.14 -7.72
N LEU A 347 -12.95 16.17 -9.04
CA LEU A 347 -13.69 17.05 -9.91
C LEU A 347 -15.16 16.62 -9.94
N GLN A 348 -16.06 17.54 -9.61
CA GLN A 348 -17.50 17.29 -9.64
C GLN A 348 -18.03 17.54 -11.08
N ALA A 349 -17.82 16.56 -11.96
CA ALA A 349 -18.25 16.63 -13.35
C ALA A 349 -18.72 15.25 -13.84
N GLU A 350 -19.61 15.23 -14.83
CA GLU A 350 -20.12 13.99 -15.38
C GLU A 350 -19.01 13.14 -16.01
N ASN A 351 -19.06 11.83 -15.83
CA ASN A 351 -18.15 10.80 -16.37
C ASN A 351 -16.69 10.86 -15.87
N VAL A 352 -16.33 11.66 -14.89
CA VAL A 352 -14.95 11.81 -14.39
C VAL A 352 -14.34 10.45 -13.99
N ASP A 353 -15.10 9.61 -13.28
CA ASP A 353 -14.63 8.33 -12.78
C ASP A 353 -14.18 7.38 -13.92
N ARG A 354 -14.80 7.48 -15.10
CA ARG A 354 -14.46 6.65 -16.26
C ARG A 354 -13.11 6.99 -16.85
N PHE A 355 -12.65 8.24 -16.67
CA PHE A 355 -11.42 8.75 -17.26
C PHE A 355 -10.33 9.02 -16.22
N THR A 356 -10.56 8.72 -14.95
CA THR A 356 -9.54 8.81 -13.90
C THR A 356 -8.38 7.86 -14.24
N GLY A 357 -7.18 8.43 -14.43
CA GLY A 357 -6.00 7.72 -14.93
C GLY A 357 -5.94 7.49 -16.46
N ALA A 358 -7.03 7.78 -17.17
CA ALA A 358 -7.16 7.63 -18.65
C ALA A 358 -7.48 8.95 -19.35
N GLY A 359 -6.98 10.07 -18.80
CA GLY A 359 -7.18 11.43 -19.29
C GLY A 359 -7.53 12.44 -18.20
N VAL A 360 -7.99 12.00 -17.01
CA VAL A 360 -8.18 12.87 -15.84
C VAL A 360 -7.12 12.52 -14.79
N TYR A 361 -6.31 13.50 -14.40
CA TYR A 361 -5.15 13.34 -13.52
C TYR A 361 -5.18 14.36 -12.38
N SER A 362 -4.76 13.95 -11.19
CA SER A 362 -4.63 14.82 -9.99
C SER A 362 -3.21 15.37 -9.81
N ILE A 363 -2.27 15.00 -10.67
CA ILE A 363 -0.86 15.42 -10.65
C ILE A 363 -0.42 15.65 -12.10
N ALA A 364 0.41 16.66 -12.33
CA ALA A 364 1.07 16.90 -13.63
C ALA A 364 2.54 16.49 -13.52
N SER A 365 2.89 15.31 -13.99
CA SER A 365 4.28 14.82 -14.04
C SER A 365 4.94 15.15 -15.39
N ALA A 366 6.28 15.02 -15.46
CA ALA A 366 7.01 15.17 -16.73
C ALA A 366 6.58 14.12 -17.78
N THR A 367 6.16 12.94 -17.34
CA THR A 367 5.62 11.90 -18.22
C THR A 367 4.26 12.28 -18.78
N ASP A 368 3.39 12.85 -17.95
CA ASP A 368 2.08 13.31 -18.41
C ASP A 368 2.22 14.46 -19.41
N ALA A 369 3.15 15.38 -19.17
CA ALA A 369 3.45 16.45 -20.12
C ALA A 369 3.89 15.89 -21.49
N ARG A 370 4.82 14.91 -21.51
CA ARG A 370 5.24 14.25 -22.76
C ARG A 370 4.12 13.47 -23.46
N ARG A 371 3.22 12.82 -22.70
CA ARG A 371 2.04 12.15 -23.28
C ARG A 371 1.09 13.11 -23.95
N CYS A 372 1.02 14.36 -23.45
CA CYS A 372 0.20 15.42 -24.00
C CYS A 372 0.93 16.30 -25.03
N ALA A 373 2.13 15.88 -25.51
CA ALA A 373 2.90 16.65 -26.48
C ALA A 373 2.08 16.94 -27.75
N GLY A 374 2.02 18.21 -28.15
CA GLY A 374 1.26 18.68 -29.30
C GLY A 374 -0.28 18.61 -29.17
N GLN A 375 -0.81 18.31 -27.99
CA GLN A 375 -2.24 18.17 -27.72
C GLN A 375 -2.76 19.33 -26.85
N ASP A 376 -4.09 19.52 -26.84
CA ASP A 376 -4.75 20.49 -25.97
C ASP A 376 -5.01 19.86 -24.60
N VAL A 377 -4.72 20.61 -23.53
CA VAL A 377 -4.92 20.14 -22.16
C VAL A 377 -5.63 21.19 -21.32
N ILE A 378 -6.34 20.72 -20.29
CA ILE A 378 -7.03 21.57 -19.33
C ILE A 378 -6.40 21.40 -17.96
N VAL A 379 -6.14 22.51 -17.27
CA VAL A 379 -5.77 22.56 -15.86
C VAL A 379 -6.91 23.18 -15.08
N VAL A 380 -7.49 22.45 -14.13
CA VAL A 380 -8.57 22.94 -13.28
C VAL A 380 -8.01 23.36 -11.94
N GLY A 381 -8.13 24.65 -11.61
CA GLY A 381 -7.68 25.20 -10.34
C GLY A 381 -6.97 26.54 -10.46
N GLY A 382 -7.01 27.33 -9.38
CA GLY A 382 -6.49 28.68 -9.35
C GLY A 382 -5.34 28.94 -8.37
N GLY A 383 -4.79 27.89 -7.73
CA GLY A 383 -3.67 27.99 -6.80
C GLY A 383 -2.30 27.81 -7.44
N ASN A 384 -1.23 27.90 -6.62
CA ASN A 384 0.15 27.74 -7.09
C ASN A 384 0.39 26.39 -7.79
N SER A 385 -0.21 25.31 -7.33
CA SER A 385 -0.09 24.00 -7.96
C SER A 385 -0.63 24.00 -9.40
N ALA A 386 -1.77 24.66 -9.63
CA ALA A 386 -2.33 24.81 -10.97
C ALA A 386 -1.43 25.67 -11.88
N GLY A 387 -0.88 26.76 -11.35
CA GLY A 387 0.07 27.60 -12.08
C GLY A 387 1.35 26.87 -12.45
N GLN A 388 1.91 26.10 -11.54
CA GLN A 388 3.09 25.26 -11.80
C GLN A 388 2.80 24.20 -12.85
N ALA A 389 1.65 23.53 -12.74
CA ALA A 389 1.21 22.54 -13.73
C ALA A 389 1.03 23.16 -15.12
N ALA A 390 0.34 24.30 -15.21
CA ALA A 390 0.11 24.99 -16.48
C ALA A 390 1.43 25.39 -17.16
N VAL A 391 2.36 26.02 -16.43
CA VAL A 391 3.68 26.39 -16.94
C VAL A 391 4.53 25.15 -17.31
N HIS A 392 4.38 24.05 -16.59
CA HIS A 392 5.09 22.81 -16.93
C HIS A 392 4.55 22.19 -18.21
N LEU A 393 3.24 22.04 -18.31
CA LEU A 393 2.54 21.44 -19.45
C LEU A 393 2.69 22.28 -20.73
N SER A 394 2.74 23.61 -20.62
CA SER A 394 2.87 24.51 -21.78
C SER A 394 4.14 24.31 -22.61
N ARG A 395 5.14 23.64 -22.08
CA ARG A 395 6.40 23.34 -22.79
C ARG A 395 6.24 22.27 -23.86
N GLU A 396 5.26 21.39 -23.70
CA GLU A 396 5.05 20.21 -24.54
C GLU A 396 3.68 20.24 -25.23
N ALA A 397 2.65 20.73 -24.54
CA ALA A 397 1.29 20.80 -25.05
C ALA A 397 1.11 21.88 -26.13
N ARG A 398 0.20 21.64 -27.07
CA ARG A 398 -0.22 22.65 -28.08
C ARG A 398 -0.86 23.84 -27.40
N SER A 399 -1.81 23.62 -26.51
CA SER A 399 -2.44 24.65 -25.69
C SER A 399 -2.76 24.16 -24.29
N VAL A 400 -2.77 25.07 -23.33
CA VAL A 400 -3.14 24.80 -21.93
C VAL A 400 -4.24 25.79 -21.54
N ARG A 401 -5.45 25.29 -21.22
CA ARG A 401 -6.52 26.10 -20.65
C ARG A 401 -6.57 25.97 -19.16
N VAL A 402 -6.37 27.07 -18.43
CA VAL A 402 -6.48 27.13 -16.96
C VAL A 402 -7.90 27.52 -16.58
N VAL A 403 -8.72 26.56 -16.21
CA VAL A 403 -10.14 26.76 -15.89
C VAL A 403 -10.29 27.05 -14.40
N ILE A 404 -10.89 28.21 -14.09
CA ILE A 404 -11.08 28.68 -12.72
C ILE A 404 -12.52 29.17 -12.48
N ARG A 405 -13.09 28.81 -11.32
CA ARG A 405 -14.43 29.27 -10.90
C ARG A 405 -14.48 30.77 -10.56
N ARG A 406 -13.33 31.32 -10.15
CA ARG A 406 -13.17 32.73 -9.80
C ARG A 406 -12.95 33.61 -11.04
N ASP A 407 -12.97 34.89 -10.83
CA ASP A 407 -12.74 35.91 -11.87
C ASP A 407 -11.25 36.14 -12.19
N THR A 408 -10.35 35.78 -11.26
CA THR A 408 -8.91 36.01 -11.42
C THR A 408 -8.07 34.98 -10.64
N LEU A 409 -6.87 34.71 -11.13
CA LEU A 409 -5.82 33.92 -10.45
C LEU A 409 -5.09 34.74 -9.35
N ALA A 410 -5.12 36.06 -9.42
CA ALA A 410 -4.29 36.96 -8.60
C ALA A 410 -4.52 36.81 -7.08
N ARG A 411 -5.69 36.30 -6.67
CA ARG A 411 -6.04 36.11 -5.24
C ARG A 411 -5.38 34.91 -4.60
N THR A 412 -4.98 33.92 -5.39
CA THR A 412 -4.58 32.58 -4.85
C THR A 412 -3.29 32.05 -5.47
N MET A 413 -2.71 32.80 -6.41
CA MET A 413 -1.49 32.43 -7.11
C MET A 413 -0.39 33.47 -6.89
N SER A 414 0.82 33.01 -6.65
CA SER A 414 2.00 33.86 -6.43
C SER A 414 2.36 34.64 -7.70
N ARG A 415 2.84 35.88 -7.54
CA ARG A 415 3.14 36.82 -8.62
C ARG A 415 4.05 36.26 -9.70
N TYR A 416 5.10 35.53 -9.31
CA TYR A 416 6.03 34.94 -10.28
C TYR A 416 5.38 33.91 -11.21
N LEU A 417 4.33 33.19 -10.76
CA LEU A 417 3.57 32.25 -11.60
C LEU A 417 2.64 32.98 -12.54
N LEU A 418 1.97 34.04 -12.05
CA LEU A 418 1.15 34.92 -12.90
C LEU A 418 1.98 35.46 -14.06
N ASP A 419 3.16 36.03 -13.76
CA ASP A 419 4.06 36.60 -14.78
C ASP A 419 4.52 35.52 -15.80
N ARG A 420 4.66 34.27 -15.39
CA ARG A 420 5.00 33.17 -16.28
C ARG A 420 3.82 32.75 -17.17
N ILE A 421 2.62 32.69 -16.62
CA ILE A 421 1.41 32.35 -17.35
C ILE A 421 1.14 33.46 -18.41
N GLU A 422 1.24 34.72 -18.03
CA GLU A 422 1.04 35.88 -18.92
C GLU A 422 2.05 35.90 -20.09
N ARG A 423 3.27 35.42 -19.88
CA ARG A 423 4.31 35.32 -20.92
C ARG A 423 4.22 34.11 -21.83
N ALA A 424 3.47 33.09 -21.42
CA ALA A 424 3.35 31.86 -22.19
C ALA A 424 2.25 32.00 -23.26
N PRO A 425 2.60 32.00 -24.58
CA PRO A 425 1.63 32.30 -25.65
C PRO A 425 0.56 31.23 -25.84
N ASN A 426 0.79 30.03 -25.28
CA ASN A 426 -0.12 28.90 -25.38
C ASN A 426 -0.84 28.54 -24.06
N ILE A 427 -0.82 29.48 -23.08
CA ILE A 427 -1.64 29.35 -21.86
C ILE A 427 -2.79 30.34 -21.93
N GLU A 428 -4.01 29.86 -21.85
CA GLU A 428 -5.24 30.62 -21.77
C GLU A 428 -5.86 30.47 -20.39
N VAL A 429 -6.20 31.57 -19.71
CA VAL A 429 -6.97 31.54 -18.46
C VAL A 429 -8.44 31.71 -18.76
N VAL A 430 -9.26 30.74 -18.36
CA VAL A 430 -10.72 30.75 -18.58
C VAL A 430 -11.41 30.97 -17.22
N PRO A 431 -11.72 32.21 -16.87
CA PRO A 431 -12.33 32.55 -15.58
C PRO A 431 -13.83 32.24 -15.57
N ARG A 432 -14.42 32.23 -14.35
CA ARG A 432 -15.84 31.98 -14.08
C ARG A 432 -16.38 30.75 -14.81
N THR A 433 -15.57 29.72 -14.92
CA THR A 433 -15.88 28.50 -15.68
C THR A 433 -15.57 27.27 -14.86
N GLU A 434 -16.36 26.26 -15.05
CA GLU A 434 -16.14 24.93 -14.45
C GLU A 434 -16.25 23.82 -15.48
N VAL A 435 -15.64 22.68 -15.20
CA VAL A 435 -15.81 21.47 -16.01
C VAL A 435 -17.14 20.83 -15.60
N ALA A 436 -18.06 20.68 -16.56
CA ALA A 436 -19.37 20.08 -16.34
C ALA A 436 -19.39 18.58 -16.68
N ALA A 437 -18.68 18.16 -17.72
CA ALA A 437 -18.58 16.77 -18.14
C ALA A 437 -17.26 16.50 -18.88
N VAL A 438 -16.82 15.24 -18.86
CA VAL A 438 -15.71 14.75 -19.66
C VAL A 438 -16.20 13.68 -20.63
N HIS A 439 -15.62 13.61 -21.82
CA HIS A 439 -16.08 12.75 -22.91
C HIS A 439 -14.92 12.02 -23.56
N GLY A 440 -15.23 10.88 -24.22
CA GLY A 440 -14.26 10.05 -24.94
C GLY A 440 -14.71 8.61 -25.08
N ASN A 441 -13.94 7.85 -25.83
CA ASN A 441 -14.14 6.42 -26.00
C ASN A 441 -12.86 5.65 -25.59
N GLY A 442 -12.82 5.21 -24.32
CA GLY A 442 -11.66 4.56 -23.72
C GLY A 442 -10.59 5.55 -23.20
N THR A 443 -10.32 6.64 -23.91
CA THR A 443 -9.48 7.76 -23.51
C THR A 443 -10.26 9.06 -23.65
N LEU A 444 -9.88 10.08 -22.87
CA LEU A 444 -10.48 11.41 -22.94
C LEU A 444 -10.17 12.07 -24.29
N ASP A 445 -11.16 12.69 -24.93
CA ASP A 445 -11.03 13.43 -26.19
C ASP A 445 -11.58 14.87 -26.11
N SER A 446 -12.53 15.13 -25.22
CA SER A 446 -13.15 16.45 -25.11
C SER A 446 -13.78 16.67 -23.74
N VAL A 447 -14.03 17.94 -23.43
CA VAL A 447 -14.55 18.41 -22.15
C VAL A 447 -15.66 19.43 -22.37
N SER A 448 -16.74 19.32 -21.60
CA SER A 448 -17.79 20.35 -21.53
C SER A 448 -17.46 21.36 -20.45
N LEU A 449 -17.23 22.60 -20.84
CA LEU A 449 -16.99 23.73 -19.95
C LEU A 449 -18.29 24.54 -19.79
N ARG A 450 -18.66 24.83 -18.53
CA ARG A 450 -19.87 25.59 -18.19
C ARG A 450 -19.47 26.94 -17.62
N ALA A 451 -19.93 28.03 -18.25
CA ALA A 451 -19.77 29.36 -17.74
C ALA A 451 -20.73 29.65 -16.58
N ALA A 452 -20.20 30.23 -15.48
CA ALA A 452 -20.97 30.44 -14.24
C ALA A 452 -21.96 31.61 -14.35
N ASP A 453 -21.71 32.56 -15.27
CA ASP A 453 -22.52 33.78 -15.42
C ASP A 453 -23.82 33.58 -16.20
N ASN A 454 -23.84 32.69 -17.17
CA ASN A 454 -24.99 32.46 -18.04
C ASN A 454 -25.38 30.98 -18.20
N GLY A 455 -24.67 30.06 -17.54
CA GLY A 455 -24.92 28.62 -17.61
C GLY A 455 -24.63 27.98 -18.96
N ARG A 456 -24.10 28.75 -19.96
CA ARG A 456 -23.77 28.20 -21.27
C ARG A 456 -22.69 27.15 -21.17
N THR A 457 -22.93 26.03 -21.83
CA THR A 457 -21.96 24.95 -21.94
C THR A 457 -21.33 24.92 -23.32
N GLU A 458 -20.02 24.87 -23.38
CA GLU A 458 -19.22 24.72 -24.58
C GLU A 458 -18.42 23.42 -24.51
N ARG A 459 -18.39 22.65 -25.60
CA ARG A 459 -17.54 21.48 -25.72
C ARG A 459 -16.22 21.86 -26.40
N VAL A 460 -15.11 21.54 -25.77
CA VAL A 460 -13.75 21.82 -26.25
C VAL A 460 -12.93 20.54 -26.32
N ASP A 461 -12.06 20.43 -27.29
CA ASP A 461 -11.12 19.32 -27.41
C ASP A 461 -10.11 19.39 -26.27
N ALA A 462 -9.83 18.24 -25.66
CA ALA A 462 -8.81 18.09 -24.65
C ALA A 462 -8.40 16.61 -24.52
N ALA A 463 -7.12 16.35 -24.61
CA ALA A 463 -6.56 15.00 -24.41
C ALA A 463 -6.37 14.68 -22.92
N ALA A 464 -6.29 15.70 -22.06
CA ALA A 464 -6.15 15.53 -20.62
C ALA A 464 -6.73 16.68 -19.81
N VAL A 465 -7.22 16.34 -18.61
CA VAL A 465 -7.64 17.28 -17.56
C VAL A 465 -6.78 17.05 -16.32
N PHE A 466 -6.07 18.07 -15.87
CA PHE A 466 -5.27 18.07 -14.66
C PHE A 466 -6.02 18.80 -13.54
N VAL A 467 -6.45 18.04 -12.53
CA VAL A 467 -7.31 18.52 -11.44
C VAL A 467 -6.45 19.01 -10.28
N MET A 468 -6.22 20.34 -10.21
CA MET A 468 -5.35 21.01 -9.24
C MET A 468 -6.15 21.86 -8.24
N ILE A 469 -7.25 21.30 -7.70
CA ILE A 469 -8.21 22.01 -6.82
C ILE A 469 -7.94 21.78 -5.33
N GLY A 470 -6.79 21.20 -5.00
CA GLY A 470 -6.34 20.95 -3.63
C GLY A 470 -6.69 19.56 -3.11
N ALA A 471 -6.41 19.38 -1.83
CA ALA A 471 -6.68 18.15 -1.11
C ALA A 471 -7.28 18.48 0.26
N ASP A 472 -8.08 17.59 0.80
CA ASP A 472 -8.61 17.65 2.16
C ASP A 472 -7.80 16.72 3.06
N PRO A 473 -7.29 17.20 4.21
CA PRO A 473 -6.56 16.35 5.14
C PRO A 473 -7.49 15.33 5.79
N CYS A 474 -6.97 14.12 6.05
CA CYS A 474 -7.71 13.08 6.75
C CYS A 474 -7.52 13.24 8.26
N THR A 475 -8.29 14.14 8.87
CA THR A 475 -8.20 14.51 10.29
C THR A 475 -9.45 14.16 11.10
N GLU A 476 -10.36 13.37 10.55
CA GLU A 476 -11.64 13.04 11.17
C GLU A 476 -11.48 12.40 12.56
N ALA A 477 -10.50 11.52 12.73
CA ALA A 477 -10.25 10.84 14.00
C ALA A 477 -9.44 11.66 15.01
N VAL A 478 -8.79 12.74 14.58
CA VAL A 478 -7.81 13.47 15.41
C VAL A 478 -8.10 14.96 15.53
N GLY A 479 -9.02 15.49 14.71
CA GLY A 479 -9.23 16.95 14.57
C GLY A 479 -9.71 17.66 15.83
N SER A 480 -10.41 16.97 16.73
CA SER A 480 -10.86 17.56 18.02
C SER A 480 -9.75 17.69 19.05
N MET A 481 -8.67 16.94 18.89
CA MET A 481 -7.56 16.87 19.85
C MET A 481 -6.33 17.67 19.42
N LEU A 482 -6.19 17.90 18.12
CA LEU A 482 -5.02 18.53 17.53
C LEU A 482 -5.37 19.89 16.94
N ALA A 483 -4.46 20.83 17.03
CA ALA A 483 -4.60 22.10 16.35
C ALA A 483 -4.41 21.93 14.84
N VAL A 484 -5.27 22.58 14.07
CA VAL A 484 -5.22 22.56 12.61
C VAL A 484 -5.18 23.98 12.05
N ASP A 485 -4.65 24.13 10.84
CA ASP A 485 -4.69 25.39 10.09
C ASP A 485 -6.08 25.62 9.45
N ASP A 486 -6.24 26.75 8.75
CA ASP A 486 -7.49 27.12 8.06
C ASP A 486 -7.90 26.09 6.97
N GLY A 487 -6.95 25.27 6.51
CA GLY A 487 -7.19 24.19 5.56
C GLY A 487 -7.52 22.85 6.21
N GLY A 488 -7.50 22.78 7.54
CA GLY A 488 -7.73 21.56 8.32
C GLY A 488 -6.48 20.67 8.48
N PHE A 489 -5.29 21.11 8.03
CA PHE A 489 -4.04 20.37 8.18
C PHE A 489 -3.45 20.53 9.59
N VAL A 490 -2.90 19.45 10.15
CA VAL A 490 -2.39 19.43 11.53
C VAL A 490 -1.16 20.33 11.68
N LEU A 491 -1.19 21.21 12.66
CA LEU A 491 -0.05 22.06 13.06
C LEU A 491 0.97 21.26 13.86
N CYS A 492 2.28 21.54 13.64
CA CYS A 492 3.36 20.90 14.38
C CYS A 492 4.57 21.84 14.56
N GLY A 493 5.45 21.48 15.47
CA GLY A 493 6.67 22.22 15.74
C GLY A 493 6.43 23.70 16.07
N PRO A 494 7.09 24.63 15.36
CA PRO A 494 6.94 26.07 15.60
C PRO A 494 5.51 26.57 15.46
N ASP A 495 4.73 26.02 14.50
CA ASP A 495 3.34 26.43 14.27
C ASP A 495 2.41 25.94 15.39
N ALA A 496 2.65 24.73 15.91
CA ALA A 496 1.97 24.23 17.10
C ALA A 496 2.27 25.09 18.32
N ARG A 497 3.52 25.53 18.47
CA ARG A 497 3.94 26.46 19.55
C ARG A 497 3.22 27.80 19.48
N ALA A 498 2.98 28.32 18.28
CA ALA A 498 2.30 29.58 18.07
C ALA A 498 0.77 29.51 18.30
N TYR A 499 0.20 28.30 18.41
CA TYR A 499 -1.23 28.10 18.63
C TYR A 499 -1.65 28.56 20.03
N ALA A 500 -2.79 29.25 20.13
CA ALA A 500 -3.26 29.85 21.39
C ALA A 500 -3.45 28.84 22.54
N GLY A 501 -3.80 27.58 22.22
CA GLY A 501 -3.94 26.47 23.16
C GLY A 501 -2.61 25.89 23.66
N TYR A 502 -1.48 26.32 23.13
CA TYR A 502 -0.15 25.84 23.51
C TYR A 502 0.22 26.20 24.96
N HIS A 503 -0.41 27.22 25.55
CA HIS A 503 -0.18 27.60 26.96
C HIS A 503 -0.51 26.48 27.97
N SER A 504 -1.25 25.45 27.51
CA SER A 504 -1.50 24.22 28.28
C SER A 504 -0.45 23.11 28.06
N TRP A 505 0.58 23.37 27.24
CA TRP A 505 1.70 22.46 27.04
C TRP A 505 2.34 22.16 28.41
N PRO A 506 2.53 20.90 28.75
CA PRO A 506 2.74 20.48 30.11
C PRO A 506 4.00 21.05 30.72
N ALA A 507 4.05 20.96 32.06
CA ALA A 507 5.14 21.32 32.95
C ALA A 507 6.52 20.71 32.57
N ASN A 508 6.67 20.02 31.44
CA ASN A 508 7.90 19.41 30.95
C ASN A 508 8.97 20.45 30.53
N GLY A 509 8.61 21.75 30.46
CA GLY A 509 9.57 22.83 30.24
C GLY A 509 10.32 22.83 28.91
N ARG A 510 9.87 22.02 27.92
CA ARG A 510 10.47 21.93 26.59
C ARG A 510 9.52 22.39 25.47
N ASP A 511 10.08 22.85 24.39
CA ASP A 511 9.34 23.12 23.16
C ASP A 511 8.97 21.81 22.44
N PRO A 512 7.91 21.81 21.58
CA PRO A 512 7.59 20.66 20.73
C PRO A 512 8.73 20.37 19.75
N PHE A 513 8.99 19.10 19.51
CA PHE A 513 9.86 18.70 18.40
C PHE A 513 9.28 19.14 17.05
N LEU A 514 10.10 19.19 16.01
CA LEU A 514 9.71 19.73 14.69
C LEU A 514 8.41 19.11 14.13
N LEU A 515 8.17 17.84 14.36
CA LEU A 515 6.97 17.13 13.89
C LEU A 515 5.99 16.80 15.03
N GLU A 516 6.21 17.30 16.22
CA GLU A 516 5.30 17.12 17.36
C GLU A 516 4.17 18.14 17.30
N THR A 517 2.97 17.70 17.62
CA THR A 517 1.75 18.51 17.58
C THR A 517 1.61 19.35 18.85
N VAL A 518 0.47 20.01 19.07
CA VAL A 518 0.14 20.68 20.34
C VAL A 518 0.04 19.74 21.53
N ARG A 519 0.04 18.43 21.27
CA ARG A 519 -0.05 17.39 22.30
C ARG A 519 1.27 16.62 22.42
N PRO A 520 1.88 16.56 23.63
CA PRO A 520 3.11 15.82 23.87
C PRO A 520 2.98 14.34 23.50
N GLY A 521 4.00 13.79 22.82
CA GLY A 521 4.02 12.40 22.38
C GLY A 521 3.15 12.08 21.16
N VAL A 522 2.42 13.08 20.63
CA VAL A 522 1.67 12.93 19.39
C VAL A 522 2.37 13.69 18.28
N PHE A 523 2.84 12.95 17.28
CA PHE A 523 3.57 13.46 16.12
C PHE A 523 2.68 13.43 14.87
N VAL A 524 3.08 14.18 13.84
CA VAL A 524 2.40 14.20 12.54
C VAL A 524 3.41 14.15 11.41
N ALA A 525 3.11 13.38 10.35
CA ALA A 525 4.00 13.22 9.19
C ALA A 525 3.22 13.10 7.87
N GLY A 526 3.84 13.54 6.77
CA GLY A 526 3.29 13.45 5.43
C GLY A 526 2.18 14.46 5.15
N ASP A 527 1.29 14.14 4.23
CA ASP A 527 0.37 15.07 3.58
C ASP A 527 -0.73 15.63 4.51
N VAL A 528 -0.97 15.02 5.67
CA VAL A 528 -1.92 15.51 6.69
C VAL A 528 -1.35 16.70 7.47
N ARG A 529 -0.03 16.89 7.45
CA ARG A 529 0.68 17.97 8.13
C ARG A 529 0.52 19.30 7.40
N SER A 530 0.32 20.39 8.13
CA SER A 530 0.37 21.75 7.61
C SER A 530 1.73 22.03 6.97
N ALA A 531 1.74 22.77 5.88
CA ALA A 531 2.92 23.10 5.08
C ALA A 531 3.72 21.90 4.55
N ALA A 532 3.14 20.69 4.52
CA ALA A 532 3.80 19.51 3.97
C ALA A 532 4.11 19.65 2.48
N THR A 533 5.31 19.20 2.09
CA THR A 533 5.63 19.00 0.68
C THR A 533 4.96 17.71 0.20
N LYS A 534 3.84 17.83 -0.52
CA LYS A 534 3.03 16.68 -0.99
C LYS A 534 3.78 15.89 -2.07
N ARG A 535 4.78 15.11 -1.61
CA ARG A 535 5.68 14.25 -2.39
C ARG A 535 5.97 12.98 -1.61
N VAL A 536 6.10 11.86 -2.30
CA VAL A 536 6.46 10.57 -1.67
C VAL A 536 7.76 10.69 -0.86
N ALA A 537 8.81 11.30 -1.42
CA ALA A 537 10.08 11.49 -0.73
C ALA A 537 9.95 12.37 0.53
N GLY A 538 9.12 13.44 0.47
CA GLY A 538 8.84 14.29 1.62
C GLY A 538 8.14 13.53 2.74
N ALA A 539 7.11 12.77 2.38
CA ALA A 539 6.37 11.95 3.34
C ALA A 539 7.25 10.87 3.99
N VAL A 540 8.10 10.18 3.21
CA VAL A 540 9.08 9.21 3.73
C VAL A 540 10.07 9.89 4.68
N GLY A 541 10.58 11.07 4.31
CA GLY A 541 11.49 11.87 5.15
C GLY A 541 10.84 12.29 6.47
N ASP A 542 9.59 12.76 6.43
CA ASP A 542 8.84 13.10 7.65
C ASP A 542 8.66 11.88 8.57
N GLY A 543 8.29 10.70 8.00
CA GLY A 543 8.12 9.47 8.77
C GLY A 543 9.41 9.01 9.47
N ALA A 544 10.53 9.03 8.75
CA ALA A 544 11.84 8.69 9.30
C ALA A 544 12.27 9.70 10.40
N LEU A 545 12.06 11.01 10.16
CA LEU A 545 12.41 12.04 11.11
C LEU A 545 11.55 11.96 12.38
N ALA A 546 10.28 11.60 12.26
CA ALA A 546 9.39 11.43 13.42
C ALA A 546 9.92 10.34 14.38
N VAL A 547 10.41 9.22 13.85
CA VAL A 547 10.98 8.13 14.68
C VAL A 547 12.18 8.62 15.50
N ARG A 548 13.05 9.45 14.92
CA ARG A 548 14.14 10.07 15.69
C ARG A 548 13.62 10.86 16.90
N PHE A 549 12.56 11.63 16.73
CA PHE A 549 11.97 12.40 17.84
C PHE A 549 11.25 11.48 18.84
N VAL A 550 10.67 10.39 18.40
CA VAL A 550 10.10 9.35 19.26
C VAL A 550 11.19 8.81 20.20
N HIS A 551 12.37 8.42 19.66
CA HIS A 551 13.49 7.97 20.49
C HIS A 551 13.91 9.03 21.50
N GLN A 552 14.10 10.27 21.07
CA GLN A 552 14.46 11.37 21.97
C GLN A 552 13.45 11.57 23.12
N LEU A 553 12.17 11.33 22.86
CA LEU A 553 11.12 11.42 23.89
C LEU A 553 11.13 10.21 24.83
N LEU A 554 11.42 9.01 24.31
CA LEU A 554 11.35 7.77 25.09
C LEU A 554 12.58 7.52 25.95
N ASP A 555 13.73 8.09 25.55
CA ASP A 555 15.03 7.96 26.23
C ASP A 555 15.25 9.06 27.31
N GLY A 556 14.49 10.14 27.28
CA GLY A 556 14.55 11.27 28.25
C GLY A 556 13.44 11.20 29.24
#